data_396ee3a4a310a346f342fa92c73b097f
#
_entry.id   396ee3a4a310a346f342fa92c73b097f
#
_cell.length_a   1.000
_cell.length_b   1.000
_cell.length_c   1.000
_cell.angle_alpha   90.00
_cell.angle_beta   90.00
_cell.angle_gamma   90.00
#
_symmetry.space_group_name_H-M   'P 1'
#
loop_
_entity.id
_entity.type
_entity.pdbx_description
1 polymer ?
#
loop_
_entity_poly.entity_id
_entity_poly.type
_entity_poly.pdbx_seq_one_letter_code
_entity_poly.pdbx_strand_id
1 'polypeptide(L)'
;MSDNKTEEYWSRFPDTYDEKMEYVVGKELLDEIIQELNRLPELGELVEFGCGTGIYTETIVPKTKSMFATDLSDSLIAVARTRIGNHPKVTIQKENCMATSFQSEALDSVFMANLIHVIESPSTLLQECYRILRKNGTLVIVTFTDHGMKLWDKIKMGLRFVKSWGKPPSHTHSLSLEKLASMMKDAGFTIQKSKVIGNKTKALYIIGQKDKKA
;
A
#
# COMPACT_ATOMS: atom_id res chain seq x y z
N MET A 1 7.23 -13.61 14.72
CA MET A 1 6.17 -14.67 14.80
C MET A 1 4.80 -14.20 14.33
N SER A 2 4.47 -12.90 14.37
CA SER A 2 3.19 -12.35 13.87
C SER A 2 3.13 -12.24 12.34
N ASP A 3 4.23 -11.92 11.68
CA ASP A 3 4.32 -11.77 10.22
C ASP A 3 3.83 -13.00 9.45
N ASN A 4 4.17 -14.21 9.91
CA ASN A 4 3.72 -15.47 9.30
C ASN A 4 2.19 -15.64 9.26
N LYS A 5 1.46 -15.21 10.30
CA LYS A 5 -0.01 -15.32 10.33
C LYS A 5 -0.70 -14.35 9.39
N THR A 6 -0.13 -13.17 9.22
CA THR A 6 -0.64 -12.15 8.29
C THR A 6 -0.37 -12.55 6.86
N GLU A 7 0.85 -13.02 6.56
CA GLU A 7 1.21 -13.59 5.27
C GLU A 7 0.26 -14.75 4.92
N GLU A 8 0.10 -15.75 5.81
CA GLU A 8 -0.77 -16.89 5.61
C GLU A 8 -2.23 -16.49 5.35
N TYR A 9 -2.72 -15.45 6.04
CA TYR A 9 -4.08 -14.95 5.86
C TYR A 9 -4.31 -14.41 4.44
N TRP A 10 -3.43 -13.55 3.93
CA TRP A 10 -3.58 -12.93 2.62
C TRP A 10 -3.20 -13.85 1.46
N SER A 11 -2.36 -14.85 1.70
CA SER A 11 -1.90 -15.84 0.72
C SER A 11 -2.94 -16.90 0.34
N ARG A 12 -4.08 -16.97 1.06
CA ARG A 12 -5.07 -18.05 0.88
C ARG A 12 -5.81 -18.02 -0.44
N PHE A 13 -5.90 -16.87 -1.11
CA PHE A 13 -6.76 -16.68 -2.28
C PHE A 13 -6.07 -15.84 -3.37
N PRO A 14 -4.87 -16.21 -3.84
CA PRO A 14 -4.11 -15.35 -4.75
C PRO A 14 -4.84 -15.12 -6.08
N ASP A 15 -5.46 -16.16 -6.66
CA ASP A 15 -6.11 -16.08 -7.97
C ASP A 15 -7.43 -15.30 -7.96
N THR A 16 -8.07 -15.15 -6.82
CA THR A 16 -9.36 -14.44 -6.67
C THR A 16 -9.24 -13.18 -5.82
N TYR A 17 -8.02 -12.76 -5.52
CA TYR A 17 -7.75 -11.61 -4.64
C TYR A 17 -8.41 -10.33 -5.15
N ASP A 18 -8.21 -10.01 -6.42
CA ASP A 18 -8.70 -8.77 -7.02
C ASP A 18 -10.23 -8.75 -7.11
N GLU A 19 -10.86 -9.85 -7.50
CA GLU A 19 -12.32 -10.00 -7.53
C GLU A 19 -12.95 -9.83 -6.15
N LYS A 20 -12.33 -10.44 -5.14
CA LYS A 20 -12.77 -10.30 -3.74
C LYS A 20 -12.62 -8.86 -3.24
N MET A 21 -11.51 -8.21 -3.57
CA MET A 21 -11.27 -6.82 -3.22
C MET A 21 -12.31 -5.91 -3.87
N GLU A 22 -12.57 -6.06 -5.18
CA GLU A 22 -13.60 -5.31 -5.88
C GLU A 22 -14.99 -5.55 -5.27
N TYR A 23 -15.33 -6.79 -4.94
CA TYR A 23 -16.60 -7.10 -4.27
C TYR A 23 -16.75 -6.40 -2.92
N VAL A 24 -15.67 -6.28 -2.14
CA VAL A 24 -15.70 -5.68 -0.81
C VAL A 24 -15.80 -4.16 -0.88
N VAL A 25 -14.91 -3.51 -1.63
CA VAL A 25 -14.78 -2.04 -1.63
C VAL A 25 -15.53 -1.36 -2.78
N GLY A 26 -15.84 -2.09 -3.82
CA GLY A 26 -16.52 -1.61 -5.03
C GLY A 26 -15.57 -1.07 -6.09
N LYS A 27 -15.93 -1.30 -7.35
CA LYS A 27 -15.16 -0.86 -8.52
C LYS A 27 -14.96 0.66 -8.57
N GLU A 28 -15.97 1.45 -8.19
CA GLU A 28 -15.88 2.91 -8.17
C GLU A 28 -14.67 3.41 -7.37
N LEU A 29 -14.45 2.88 -6.16
CA LEU A 29 -13.32 3.29 -5.32
C LEU A 29 -11.99 2.89 -5.95
N LEU A 30 -11.90 1.68 -6.52
CA LEU A 30 -10.66 1.21 -7.16
C LEU A 30 -10.33 2.07 -8.39
N ASP A 31 -11.31 2.40 -9.21
CA ASP A 31 -11.13 3.28 -10.37
C ASP A 31 -10.69 4.70 -9.96
N GLU A 32 -11.27 5.27 -8.88
CA GLU A 32 -10.83 6.56 -8.35
C GLU A 32 -9.38 6.51 -7.83
N ILE A 33 -8.98 5.43 -7.16
CA ILE A 33 -7.59 5.22 -6.72
C ILE A 33 -6.66 5.20 -7.93
N ILE A 34 -6.97 4.40 -8.95
CA ILE A 34 -6.19 4.32 -10.19
C ILE A 34 -6.06 5.69 -10.86
N GLN A 35 -7.17 6.46 -10.93
CA GLN A 35 -7.13 7.82 -11.50
C GLN A 35 -6.19 8.75 -10.73
N GLU A 36 -6.17 8.67 -9.39
CA GLU A 36 -5.24 9.47 -8.57
C GLU A 36 -3.78 9.04 -8.75
N LEU A 37 -3.53 7.73 -8.83
CA LEU A 37 -2.18 7.20 -9.07
C LEU A 37 -1.66 7.61 -10.46
N ASN A 38 -2.51 7.65 -11.48
CA ASN A 38 -2.15 8.12 -12.83
C ASN A 38 -1.76 9.62 -12.88
N ARG A 39 -2.17 10.41 -11.88
CA ARG A 39 -1.80 11.84 -11.75
C ARG A 39 -0.48 12.07 -11.00
N LEU A 40 0.15 11.01 -10.50
CA LEU A 40 1.46 11.12 -9.85
C LEU A 40 2.51 11.64 -10.84
N PRO A 41 3.46 12.47 -10.35
CA PRO A 41 4.63 12.86 -11.13
C PRO A 41 5.57 11.66 -11.35
N GLU A 42 6.70 11.89 -12.01
CA GLU A 42 7.79 10.91 -12.08
C GLU A 42 8.29 10.57 -10.67
N LEU A 43 8.46 9.27 -10.40
CA LEU A 43 8.79 8.72 -9.09
C LEU A 43 10.22 8.17 -9.00
N GLY A 44 10.98 8.21 -10.12
CA GLY A 44 12.38 7.78 -10.14
C GLY A 44 12.57 6.28 -9.88
N GLU A 45 13.53 5.95 -9.05
CA GLU A 45 13.80 4.58 -8.58
C GLU A 45 12.90 4.28 -7.38
N LEU A 46 11.94 3.38 -7.56
CA LEU A 46 10.85 3.14 -6.62
C LEU A 46 10.85 1.74 -6.04
N VAL A 47 10.46 1.61 -4.76
CA VAL A 47 9.98 0.34 -4.20
C VAL A 47 8.49 0.42 -3.89
N GLU A 48 7.75 -0.60 -4.30
CA GLU A 48 6.39 -0.89 -3.87
C GLU A 48 6.42 -1.93 -2.77
N PHE A 49 5.86 -1.60 -1.61
CA PHE A 49 5.66 -2.53 -0.51
C PHE A 49 4.25 -3.11 -0.52
N GLY A 50 4.15 -4.43 -0.44
CA GLY A 50 2.87 -5.14 -0.51
C GLY A 50 2.25 -5.07 -1.91
N CYS A 51 3.00 -5.42 -2.95
CA CYS A 51 2.52 -5.36 -4.33
C CYS A 51 1.34 -6.33 -4.61
N GLY A 52 1.16 -7.34 -3.76
CA GLY A 52 0.09 -8.32 -3.89
C GLY A 52 0.09 -8.99 -5.26
N THR A 53 -1.02 -8.89 -5.97
CA THR A 53 -1.21 -9.41 -7.33
C THR A 53 -0.61 -8.52 -8.43
N GLY A 54 -0.02 -7.37 -8.08
CA GLY A 54 0.57 -6.42 -9.02
C GLY A 54 -0.42 -5.44 -9.67
N ILE A 55 -1.66 -5.36 -9.20
CA ILE A 55 -2.69 -4.49 -9.81
C ILE A 55 -2.28 -3.00 -9.82
N TYR A 56 -1.68 -2.51 -8.75
CA TYR A 56 -1.19 -1.13 -8.68
C TYR A 56 0.19 -0.97 -9.30
N THR A 57 0.99 -2.04 -9.34
CA THR A 57 2.29 -2.07 -10.04
C THR A 57 2.13 -1.64 -11.49
N GLU A 58 1.13 -2.19 -12.21
CA GLU A 58 0.82 -1.81 -13.60
C GLU A 58 0.54 -0.31 -13.76
N THR A 59 -0.14 0.28 -12.77
CA THR A 59 -0.48 1.72 -12.79
C THR A 59 0.71 2.61 -12.50
N ILE A 60 1.61 2.16 -11.61
CA ILE A 60 2.74 2.96 -11.12
C ILE A 60 3.98 2.85 -12.03
N VAL A 61 4.22 1.70 -12.63
CA VAL A 61 5.44 1.46 -13.43
C VAL A 61 5.69 2.49 -14.55
N PRO A 62 4.67 3.05 -15.24
CA PRO A 62 4.91 4.10 -16.24
C PRO A 62 5.53 5.39 -15.65
N LYS A 63 5.38 5.61 -14.34
CA LYS A 63 5.89 6.77 -13.61
C LYS A 63 7.29 6.55 -13.01
N THR A 64 7.91 5.41 -13.27
CA THR A 64 9.20 5.04 -12.66
C THR A 64 10.31 4.93 -13.70
N LYS A 65 11.54 5.17 -13.25
CA LYS A 65 12.76 4.82 -13.96
C LYS A 65 13.04 3.32 -13.85
N SER A 66 12.91 2.81 -12.61
CA SER A 66 12.98 1.39 -12.24
C SER A 66 12.13 1.14 -11.00
N MET A 67 11.69 -0.09 -10.78
CA MET A 67 10.77 -0.43 -9.72
C MET A 67 11.07 -1.80 -9.13
N PHE A 68 11.15 -1.86 -7.81
CA PHE A 68 11.07 -3.10 -7.05
C PHE A 68 9.64 -3.29 -6.56
N ALA A 69 8.95 -4.30 -7.06
CA ALA A 69 7.64 -4.68 -6.55
C ALA A 69 7.82 -5.81 -5.53
N THR A 70 7.46 -5.58 -4.27
CA THR A 70 7.78 -6.49 -3.17
C THR A 70 6.57 -6.90 -2.36
N ASP A 71 6.56 -8.17 -1.94
CA ASP A 71 5.55 -8.73 -1.03
C ASP A 71 6.20 -9.80 -0.14
N LEU A 72 5.54 -10.19 0.95
CA LEU A 72 5.95 -11.34 1.75
C LEU A 72 5.41 -12.66 1.19
N SER A 73 4.26 -12.64 0.52
CA SER A 73 3.55 -13.80 0.02
C SER A 73 4.12 -14.32 -1.29
N ASP A 74 4.72 -15.49 -1.26
CA ASP A 74 5.21 -16.16 -2.48
C ASP A 74 4.09 -16.44 -3.48
N SER A 75 2.88 -16.74 -3.01
CA SER A 75 1.72 -17.00 -3.89
C SER A 75 1.23 -15.74 -4.59
N LEU A 76 1.16 -14.59 -3.89
CA LEU A 76 0.81 -13.31 -4.51
C LEU A 76 1.91 -12.84 -5.48
N ILE A 77 3.19 -13.02 -5.13
CA ILE A 77 4.33 -12.75 -6.00
C ILE A 77 4.23 -13.55 -7.30
N ALA A 78 3.81 -14.82 -7.25
CA ALA A 78 3.62 -15.64 -8.45
C ALA A 78 2.56 -15.05 -9.38
N VAL A 79 1.44 -14.56 -8.83
CA VAL A 79 0.38 -13.86 -9.60
C VAL A 79 0.92 -12.56 -10.18
N ALA A 80 1.64 -11.76 -9.38
CA ALA A 80 2.25 -10.51 -9.84
C ALA A 80 3.24 -10.75 -11.00
N ARG A 81 4.06 -11.81 -10.93
CA ARG A 81 4.97 -12.20 -12.03
C ARG A 81 4.22 -12.57 -13.30
N THR A 82 3.09 -13.26 -13.17
CA THR A 82 2.24 -13.59 -14.33
C THR A 82 1.65 -12.34 -14.96
N ARG A 83 1.17 -11.40 -14.14
CA ARG A 83 0.56 -10.13 -14.59
C ARG A 83 1.57 -9.19 -15.24
N ILE A 84 2.68 -8.94 -14.57
CA ILE A 84 3.68 -7.94 -14.99
C ILE A 84 4.58 -8.51 -16.11
N GLY A 85 4.73 -9.84 -16.18
CA GLY A 85 5.61 -10.50 -17.14
C GLY A 85 7.07 -10.05 -16.98
N ASN A 86 7.82 -10.05 -18.09
CA ASN A 86 9.22 -9.61 -18.14
C ASN A 86 9.33 -8.10 -18.40
N HIS A 87 8.61 -7.26 -17.60
CA HIS A 87 8.68 -5.82 -17.80
C HIS A 87 10.09 -5.29 -17.46
N PRO A 88 10.79 -4.58 -18.39
CA PRO A 88 12.21 -4.24 -18.24
C PRO A 88 12.54 -3.31 -17.07
N LYS A 89 11.54 -2.58 -16.55
CA LYS A 89 11.71 -1.68 -15.41
C LYS A 89 11.39 -2.34 -14.06
N VAL A 90 10.82 -3.56 -14.02
CA VAL A 90 10.27 -4.13 -12.78
C VAL A 90 11.05 -5.35 -12.33
N THR A 91 11.50 -5.33 -11.08
CA THR A 91 12.03 -6.49 -10.38
C THR A 91 11.04 -6.90 -9.30
N ILE A 92 10.50 -8.12 -9.39
CA ILE A 92 9.57 -8.64 -8.39
C ILE A 92 10.31 -9.57 -7.44
N GLN A 93 10.30 -9.26 -6.15
CA GLN A 93 11.03 -10.02 -5.13
C GLN A 93 10.29 -10.10 -3.80
N LYS A 94 10.62 -11.13 -3.01
CA LYS A 94 10.15 -11.24 -1.63
C LYS A 94 10.95 -10.30 -0.73
N GLU A 95 10.24 -9.50 0.09
CA GLU A 95 10.89 -8.55 1.00
C GLU A 95 10.00 -8.28 2.22
N ASN A 96 10.61 -8.14 3.39
CA ASN A 96 9.91 -7.67 4.57
C ASN A 96 9.98 -6.15 4.65
N CYS A 97 8.86 -5.47 4.46
CA CYS A 97 8.78 -4.00 4.44
C CYS A 97 9.16 -3.32 5.77
N MET A 98 9.20 -4.05 6.89
CA MET A 98 9.61 -3.52 8.19
C MET A 98 11.12 -3.63 8.47
N ALA A 99 11.85 -4.40 7.67
CA ALA A 99 13.31 -4.61 7.80
C ALA A 99 13.87 -5.05 6.45
N THR A 100 13.97 -4.10 5.52
CA THR A 100 14.33 -4.38 4.13
C THR A 100 15.83 -4.58 3.93
N SER A 101 16.18 -5.27 2.84
CA SER A 101 17.56 -5.41 2.38
C SER A 101 18.11 -4.14 1.70
N PHE A 102 17.27 -3.13 1.45
CA PHE A 102 17.69 -1.88 0.79
C PHE A 102 18.62 -1.06 1.68
N GLN A 103 19.65 -0.46 1.05
CA GLN A 103 20.54 0.47 1.75
C GLN A 103 19.81 1.77 2.12
N SER A 104 20.34 2.49 3.12
CA SER A 104 19.84 3.81 3.46
C SER A 104 20.03 4.77 2.28
N GLU A 105 19.05 5.64 2.06
CA GLU A 105 19.07 6.67 1.01
C GLU A 105 19.31 6.09 -0.40
N ALA A 106 18.77 4.90 -0.68
CA ALA A 106 18.95 4.20 -1.95
C ALA A 106 17.88 4.53 -3.01
N LEU A 107 16.68 4.96 -2.59
CA LEU A 107 15.51 5.06 -3.46
C LEU A 107 14.93 6.48 -3.51
N ASP A 108 14.36 6.84 -4.65
CA ASP A 108 13.71 8.14 -4.85
C ASP A 108 12.28 8.14 -4.29
N SER A 109 11.61 6.98 -4.36
CA SER A 109 10.22 6.88 -3.91
C SER A 109 9.92 5.53 -3.27
N VAL A 110 8.97 5.56 -2.32
CA VAL A 110 8.30 4.40 -1.76
C VAL A 110 6.81 4.52 -2.04
N PHE A 111 6.20 3.47 -2.53
CA PHE A 111 4.75 3.36 -2.71
C PHE A 111 4.20 2.18 -1.92
N MET A 112 3.03 2.32 -1.34
CA MET A 112 2.27 1.22 -0.76
C MET A 112 0.77 1.44 -0.91
N ALA A 113 0.06 0.38 -1.26
CA ALA A 113 -1.39 0.37 -1.34
C ALA A 113 -1.96 -0.72 -0.44
N ASN A 114 -2.91 -0.35 0.43
CA ASN A 114 -3.65 -1.26 1.30
C ASN A 114 -2.79 -2.13 2.24
N LEU A 115 -1.58 -1.68 2.56
CA LEU A 115 -0.63 -2.39 3.40
C LEU A 115 -0.62 -1.85 4.84
N ILE A 116 -0.45 -0.54 5.05
CA ILE A 116 -0.15 0.05 6.36
C ILE A 116 -1.21 -0.24 7.44
N HIS A 117 -2.47 -0.46 7.05
CA HIS A 117 -3.54 -0.75 8.00
C HIS A 117 -3.57 -2.23 8.46
N VAL A 118 -2.80 -3.11 7.81
CA VAL A 118 -2.70 -4.54 8.17
C VAL A 118 -1.33 -4.92 8.75
N ILE A 119 -0.42 -3.98 8.88
CA ILE A 119 0.90 -4.18 9.47
C ILE A 119 0.83 -4.04 11.00
N GLU A 120 1.52 -4.92 11.72
CA GLU A 120 1.55 -4.92 13.19
C GLU A 120 2.13 -3.63 13.77
N SER A 121 3.21 -3.11 13.19
CA SER A 121 3.87 -1.88 13.61
C SER A 121 3.99 -0.86 12.46
N PRO A 122 2.93 -0.06 12.18
CA PRO A 122 2.97 0.98 11.17
C PRO A 122 4.09 2.01 11.36
N SER A 123 4.46 2.30 12.60
CA SER A 123 5.57 3.23 12.91
C SER A 123 6.92 2.67 12.48
N THR A 124 7.18 1.37 12.68
CA THR A 124 8.40 0.71 12.21
C THR A 124 8.48 0.73 10.69
N LEU A 125 7.36 0.44 10.00
CA LEU A 125 7.29 0.54 8.54
C LEU A 125 7.60 1.97 8.05
N LEU A 126 7.03 2.99 8.67
CA LEU A 126 7.29 4.39 8.28
C LEU A 126 8.74 4.81 8.53
N GLN A 127 9.37 4.35 9.61
CA GLN A 127 10.79 4.57 9.87
C GLN A 127 11.67 3.89 8.83
N GLU A 128 11.32 2.68 8.41
CA GLU A 128 12.04 1.97 7.35
C GLU A 128 11.89 2.69 6.00
N CYS A 129 10.68 3.15 5.64
CA CYS A 129 10.48 4.01 4.48
C CYS A 129 11.37 5.25 4.53
N TYR A 130 11.43 5.91 5.70
CA TYR A 130 12.28 7.09 5.89
C TYR A 130 13.77 6.76 5.72
N ARG A 131 14.23 5.62 6.24
CA ARG A 131 15.63 5.18 6.16
C ARG A 131 16.07 4.99 4.70
N ILE A 132 15.28 4.27 3.91
CA ILE A 132 15.66 3.90 2.53
C ILE A 132 15.47 5.02 1.51
N LEU A 133 14.63 6.01 1.79
CA LEU A 133 14.42 7.15 0.91
C LEU A 133 15.61 8.10 0.91
N ARG A 134 16.00 8.59 -0.26
CA ARG A 134 16.94 9.70 -0.44
C ARG A 134 16.37 10.99 0.17
N LYS A 135 17.22 11.99 0.35
CA LYS A 135 16.77 13.36 0.71
C LYS A 135 15.79 13.86 -0.33
N ASN A 136 14.69 14.46 0.09
CA ASN A 136 13.54 14.86 -0.73
C ASN A 136 12.80 13.69 -1.40
N GLY A 137 13.09 12.45 -1.03
CA GLY A 137 12.38 11.27 -1.53
C GLY A 137 10.92 11.27 -1.13
N THR A 138 10.09 10.64 -1.93
CA THR A 138 8.63 10.69 -1.84
C THR A 138 8.06 9.38 -1.28
N LEU A 139 7.18 9.49 -0.29
CA LEU A 139 6.37 8.37 0.21
C LEU A 139 4.91 8.57 -0.23
N VAL A 140 4.37 7.62 -0.98
CA VAL A 140 2.96 7.60 -1.41
C VAL A 140 2.25 6.46 -0.72
N ILE A 141 1.18 6.75 0.02
CA ILE A 141 0.35 5.76 0.70
C ILE A 141 -1.09 5.88 0.23
N VAL A 142 -1.65 4.74 -0.17
CA VAL A 142 -3.10 4.56 -0.35
C VAL A 142 -3.54 3.47 0.61
N THR A 143 -4.63 3.68 1.35
CA THR A 143 -5.12 2.64 2.26
C THR A 143 -6.61 2.78 2.51
N PHE A 144 -7.33 1.66 2.56
CA PHE A 144 -8.75 1.68 2.88
C PHE A 144 -8.99 2.19 4.31
N THR A 145 -10.13 2.84 4.49
CA THR A 145 -10.58 3.33 5.80
C THR A 145 -12.08 3.22 5.95
N ASP A 146 -12.52 3.00 7.17
CA ASP A 146 -13.93 3.12 7.55
C ASP A 146 -14.28 4.50 8.11
N HIS A 147 -13.27 5.37 8.32
CA HIS A 147 -13.50 6.73 8.82
C HIS A 147 -14.29 7.57 7.82
N GLY A 148 -15.31 8.26 8.34
CA GLY A 148 -16.21 9.10 7.53
C GLY A 148 -17.19 8.32 6.64
N MET A 149 -17.26 6.99 6.73
CA MET A 149 -18.30 6.19 6.09
C MET A 149 -19.60 6.24 6.91
N LYS A 150 -20.74 6.17 6.21
CA LYS A 150 -22.06 6.00 6.88
C LYS A 150 -22.13 4.60 7.52
N LEU A 151 -22.86 4.49 8.64
CA LEU A 151 -22.96 3.24 9.37
C LEU A 151 -23.38 2.04 8.51
N TRP A 152 -24.38 2.22 7.65
CA TRP A 152 -24.85 1.15 6.77
C TRP A 152 -23.82 0.70 5.74
N ASP A 153 -23.00 1.63 5.22
CA ASP A 153 -21.94 1.31 4.28
C ASP A 153 -20.80 0.53 4.99
N LYS A 154 -20.46 0.90 6.24
CA LYS A 154 -19.53 0.14 7.09
C LYS A 154 -20.00 -1.29 7.33
N ILE A 155 -21.27 -1.46 7.74
CA ILE A 155 -21.86 -2.78 7.98
C ILE A 155 -21.80 -3.62 6.70
N LYS A 156 -22.22 -3.05 5.57
CA LYS A 156 -22.23 -3.72 4.27
C LYS A 156 -20.82 -4.15 3.82
N MET A 157 -19.83 -3.26 3.96
CA MET A 157 -18.44 -3.55 3.66
C MET A 157 -17.92 -4.66 4.58
N GLY A 158 -18.18 -4.59 5.89
CA GLY A 158 -17.77 -5.60 6.85
C GLY A 158 -18.36 -6.98 6.56
N LEU A 159 -19.66 -7.07 6.22
CA LEU A 159 -20.30 -8.33 5.84
C LEU A 159 -19.69 -8.92 4.55
N ARG A 160 -19.43 -8.09 3.54
CA ARG A 160 -18.74 -8.51 2.31
C ARG A 160 -17.34 -8.99 2.59
N PHE A 161 -16.60 -8.29 3.47
CA PHE A 161 -15.25 -8.66 3.88
C PHE A 161 -15.25 -10.04 4.54
N VAL A 162 -16.10 -10.26 5.57
CA VAL A 162 -16.19 -11.54 6.28
C VAL A 162 -16.58 -12.67 5.33
N LYS A 163 -17.50 -12.42 4.39
CA LYS A 163 -17.90 -13.40 3.37
C LYS A 163 -16.74 -13.78 2.45
N SER A 164 -15.89 -12.81 2.07
CA SER A 164 -14.78 -13.02 1.11
C SER A 164 -13.52 -13.59 1.76
N TRP A 165 -13.17 -13.11 2.96
CA TRP A 165 -11.87 -13.35 3.59
C TRP A 165 -11.96 -14.07 4.94
N GLY A 166 -13.17 -14.16 5.54
CA GLY A 166 -13.37 -14.60 6.91
C GLY A 166 -13.07 -13.48 7.92
N LYS A 167 -12.78 -13.87 9.16
CA LYS A 167 -12.47 -12.91 10.23
C LYS A 167 -11.15 -12.19 9.94
N PRO A 168 -11.12 -10.84 10.01
CA PRO A 168 -9.89 -10.08 9.76
C PRO A 168 -8.80 -10.40 10.80
N PRO A 169 -7.50 -10.19 10.47
CA PRO A 169 -6.41 -10.29 11.43
C PRO A 169 -6.63 -9.36 12.63
N SER A 170 -6.16 -9.78 13.81
CA SER A 170 -6.38 -9.07 15.08
C SER A 170 -5.71 -7.69 15.17
N HIS A 171 -4.70 -7.45 14.34
CA HIS A 171 -3.92 -6.21 14.30
C HIS A 171 -4.28 -5.28 13.14
N THR A 172 -5.47 -5.46 12.54
CA THR A 172 -5.95 -4.50 11.54
C THR A 172 -6.28 -3.16 12.21
N HIS A 173 -5.70 -2.07 11.68
CA HIS A 173 -5.86 -0.72 12.21
C HIS A 173 -6.93 0.05 11.42
N SER A 174 -7.87 0.66 12.14
CA SER A 174 -8.74 1.69 11.58
C SER A 174 -7.99 3.03 11.64
N LEU A 175 -7.59 3.56 10.48
CA LEU A 175 -6.80 4.79 10.37
C LEU A 175 -7.66 5.93 9.85
N SER A 176 -7.65 7.09 10.56
CA SER A 176 -8.12 8.34 9.99
C SER A 176 -7.00 9.06 9.23
N LEU A 177 -7.36 10.02 8.38
CA LEU A 177 -6.38 10.81 7.63
C LEU A 177 -5.44 11.60 8.56
N GLU A 178 -6.00 12.16 9.65
CA GLU A 178 -5.26 12.92 10.65
C GLU A 178 -4.26 12.02 11.38
N LYS A 179 -4.69 10.80 11.78
CA LYS A 179 -3.83 9.85 12.47
C LYS A 179 -2.68 9.39 11.56
N LEU A 180 -2.97 9.04 10.31
CA LEU A 180 -1.94 8.63 9.36
C LEU A 180 -0.96 9.78 9.08
N ALA A 181 -1.46 11.01 8.89
CA ALA A 181 -0.62 12.19 8.69
C ALA A 181 0.27 12.48 9.92
N SER A 182 -0.26 12.33 11.15
CA SER A 182 0.54 12.46 12.38
C SER A 182 1.66 11.43 12.43
N MET A 183 1.35 10.15 12.19
CA MET A 183 2.34 9.08 12.19
C MET A 183 3.47 9.31 11.16
N MET A 184 3.11 9.81 9.96
CA MET A 184 4.11 10.17 8.95
C MET A 184 4.99 11.34 9.40
N LYS A 185 4.42 12.37 10.04
CA LYS A 185 5.18 13.50 10.61
C LYS A 185 6.12 13.03 11.72
N ASP A 186 5.64 12.15 12.60
CA ASP A 186 6.45 11.58 13.69
C ASP A 186 7.64 10.76 13.16
N ALA A 187 7.47 10.14 11.96
CA ALA A 187 8.54 9.47 11.23
C ALA A 187 9.47 10.41 10.44
N GLY A 188 9.21 11.73 10.41
CA GLY A 188 10.06 12.74 9.78
C GLY A 188 9.63 13.17 8.38
N PHE A 189 8.38 12.86 7.97
CA PHE A 189 7.86 13.29 6.66
C PHE A 189 7.10 14.61 6.76
N THR A 190 7.32 15.50 5.79
CA THR A 190 6.44 16.65 5.54
C THR A 190 5.32 16.24 4.59
N ILE A 191 4.07 16.47 4.99
CA ILE A 191 2.90 16.11 4.17
C ILE A 191 2.74 17.10 3.02
N GLN A 192 2.81 16.62 1.79
CA GLN A 192 2.64 17.39 0.57
C GLN A 192 1.19 17.41 0.07
N LYS A 193 0.51 16.26 0.21
CA LYS A 193 -0.89 16.09 -0.21
C LYS A 193 -1.56 15.06 0.67
N SER A 194 -2.79 15.33 1.06
CA SER A 194 -3.60 14.34 1.78
C SER A 194 -5.08 14.55 1.46
N LYS A 195 -5.81 13.46 1.25
CA LYS A 195 -7.25 13.47 1.02
C LYS A 195 -7.90 12.12 1.27
N VAL A 196 -9.20 12.14 1.44
CA VAL A 196 -10.05 10.95 1.42
C VAL A 196 -10.62 10.79 0.00
N ILE A 197 -10.54 9.59 -0.54
CA ILE A 197 -11.10 9.19 -1.85
C ILE A 197 -12.34 8.33 -1.59
N GLY A 198 -13.28 8.36 -2.52
CA GLY A 198 -14.48 7.53 -2.51
C GLY A 198 -15.65 8.13 -1.76
N ASN A 199 -16.84 7.53 -1.97
CA ASN A 199 -18.11 7.97 -1.42
C ASN A 199 -18.65 6.98 -0.37
N LYS A 200 -19.17 5.82 -0.81
CA LYS A 200 -19.72 4.78 0.08
C LYS A 200 -18.61 4.04 0.83
N THR A 201 -17.65 3.54 0.10
CA THR A 201 -16.37 3.03 0.62
C THR A 201 -15.29 4.08 0.44
N LYS A 202 -14.28 4.09 1.29
CA LYS A 202 -13.31 5.17 1.36
C LYS A 202 -11.89 4.65 1.42
N ALA A 203 -10.97 5.45 0.86
CA ALA A 203 -9.53 5.27 1.01
C ALA A 203 -8.87 6.59 1.40
N LEU A 204 -7.79 6.49 2.16
CA LEU A 204 -6.86 7.58 2.42
C LEU A 204 -5.84 7.60 1.29
N TYR A 205 -5.56 8.78 0.77
CA TYR A 205 -4.49 9.05 -0.17
C TYR A 205 -3.59 10.14 0.41
N ILE A 206 -2.32 9.82 0.64
CA ILE A 206 -1.40 10.74 1.27
C ILE A 206 -0.01 10.65 0.63
N ILE A 207 0.59 11.82 0.40
CA ILE A 207 1.96 11.96 -0.10
C ILE A 207 2.77 12.72 0.95
N GLY A 208 3.85 12.11 1.39
CA GLY A 208 4.86 12.73 2.24
C GLY A 208 6.20 12.83 1.53
N GLN A 209 6.99 13.80 1.93
CA GLN A 209 8.35 14.01 1.46
C GLN A 209 9.32 13.89 2.64
N LYS A 210 10.43 13.18 2.44
CA LYS A 210 11.52 13.13 3.42
C LYS A 210 12.20 14.49 3.47
N ASP A 211 12.19 15.13 4.64
CA ASP A 211 12.79 16.44 4.82
C ASP A 211 14.32 16.42 4.61
N LYS A 212 14.85 17.56 4.16
CA LYS A 212 16.27 17.84 4.29
C LYS A 212 16.56 17.98 5.78
N LYS A 213 17.24 17.00 6.39
CA LYS A 213 17.89 17.33 7.67
C LYS A 213 18.84 18.49 7.38
N ALA A 214 18.62 19.61 8.08
CA ALA A 214 19.54 20.74 8.07
C ALA A 214 20.94 20.31 8.54
#